data_baf561871df93a738ceb63e8f7b37302
#
_entry.id   baf561871df93a738ceb63e8f7b37302
#
_cell.length_a   1.000
_cell.length_b   1.000
_cell.length_c   1.000
_cell.angle_alpha   90.00
_cell.angle_beta   90.00
_cell.angle_gamma   90.00
#
_symmetry.space_group_name_H-M   'P 1'
#
loop_
_entity.id
_entity.type
_entity.pdbx_description
1 polymer ?
#
loop_
_entity_poly.entity_id
_entity_poly.type
_entity_poly.pdbx_seq_one_letter_code
_entity_poly.pdbx_strand_id
1 'polypeptide(L)'
;MKYLLITLVSFLCLNFSALAESKGLVRHVVMFKFKDTATTEQIQSIEKHFASLPKKIDTIVGFEWGTNISKENLNEGLTHCFFVSFKNQQDLDAYGPHPAHQAFVKELKPILDKVVVVDYVAK
;
A
#
# COMPACT_ATOMS: atom_id res chain seq x y z
N MET A 1 -19.65 -47.92 9.71
CA MET A 1 -19.10 -47.20 8.55
C MET A 1 -20.06 -46.10 8.07
N LYS A 2 -20.18 -45.03 8.84
CA LYS A 2 -21.09 -43.93 8.53
C LYS A 2 -20.50 -42.57 8.95
N TYR A 3 -19.21 -42.32 8.77
CA TYR A 3 -18.64 -41.00 9.10
C TYR A 3 -17.49 -40.68 8.13
N LEU A 4 -17.81 -40.34 6.85
CA LEU A 4 -16.81 -39.75 5.98
C LEU A 4 -17.48 -38.99 4.85
N LEU A 5 -18.12 -37.85 5.12
CA LEU A 5 -18.63 -36.97 4.08
C LEU A 5 -19.00 -35.56 4.59
N ILE A 6 -18.18 -34.93 5.44
CA ILE A 6 -18.44 -33.53 5.86
C ILE A 6 -17.13 -32.72 5.97
N THR A 7 -16.18 -32.79 5.05
CA THR A 7 -15.00 -31.95 5.14
C THR A 7 -14.56 -31.29 3.84
N LEU A 8 -15.36 -31.29 2.80
CA LEU A 8 -14.96 -30.70 1.50
C LEU A 8 -15.67 -29.41 1.11
N VAL A 9 -16.61 -28.91 1.90
CA VAL A 9 -17.40 -27.72 1.54
C VAL A 9 -16.85 -26.43 2.16
N SER A 10 -15.98 -26.54 3.16
CA SER A 10 -15.50 -25.38 3.92
C SER A 10 -14.38 -24.56 3.26
N PHE A 11 -13.67 -25.13 2.28
CA PHE A 11 -12.50 -24.46 1.68
C PHE A 11 -12.83 -23.54 0.49
N LEU A 12 -13.98 -23.74 -0.13
CA LEU A 12 -14.41 -22.94 -1.29
C LEU A 12 -15.05 -21.60 -0.91
N CYS A 13 -15.62 -21.51 0.29
CA CYS A 13 -16.27 -20.28 0.76
C CYS A 13 -15.29 -19.20 1.19
N LEU A 14 -14.08 -19.55 1.64
CA LEU A 14 -13.07 -18.59 2.11
C LEU A 14 -12.47 -17.73 1.00
N ASN A 15 -12.28 -18.30 -0.19
CA ASN A 15 -11.72 -17.58 -1.33
C ASN A 15 -12.72 -16.58 -1.97
N PHE A 16 -14.00 -16.92 -1.94
CA PHE A 16 -15.04 -16.04 -2.48
C PHE A 16 -15.30 -14.82 -1.61
N SER A 17 -15.20 -14.99 -0.29
CA SER A 17 -15.32 -13.93 0.71
C SER A 17 -14.20 -12.88 0.60
N ALA A 18 -12.92 -13.29 0.41
CA ALA A 18 -11.78 -12.38 0.28
C ALA A 18 -11.87 -11.50 -0.97
N LEU A 19 -12.33 -12.04 -2.12
CA LEU A 19 -12.53 -11.27 -3.35
C LEU A 19 -13.69 -10.28 -3.22
N ALA A 20 -14.78 -10.65 -2.53
CA ALA A 20 -15.91 -9.77 -2.27
C ALA A 20 -15.53 -8.62 -1.33
N GLU A 21 -14.67 -8.86 -0.33
CA GLU A 21 -14.23 -7.86 0.64
C GLU A 21 -13.33 -6.79 0.02
N SER A 22 -12.55 -7.10 -1.03
CA SER A 22 -11.69 -6.12 -1.69
C SER A 22 -12.46 -5.19 -2.63
N LYS A 23 -13.62 -5.63 -3.15
CA LYS A 23 -14.46 -4.83 -4.05
C LYS A 23 -15.00 -3.59 -3.34
N GLY A 24 -14.85 -2.45 -4.01
CA GLY A 24 -15.31 -1.18 -3.48
C GLY A 24 -14.31 -0.47 -2.56
N LEU A 25 -13.22 -1.12 -2.14
CA LEU A 25 -12.15 -0.45 -1.42
C LEU A 25 -11.44 0.56 -2.33
N VAL A 26 -11.03 1.67 -1.74
CA VAL A 26 -10.22 2.68 -2.42
C VAL A 26 -8.75 2.30 -2.27
N ARG A 27 -8.04 2.24 -3.39
CA ARG A 27 -6.62 1.94 -3.43
C ARG A 27 -5.84 3.21 -3.77
N HIS A 28 -4.82 3.48 -2.98
CA HIS A 28 -3.88 4.58 -3.15
C HIS A 28 -2.51 3.94 -3.42
N VAL A 29 -2.08 3.98 -4.68
CA VAL A 29 -0.81 3.38 -5.12
C VAL A 29 0.21 4.49 -5.30
N VAL A 30 1.31 4.40 -4.58
CA VAL A 30 2.36 5.43 -4.55
C VAL A 30 3.68 4.79 -4.95
N MET A 31 4.35 5.37 -5.93
CA MET A 31 5.65 4.89 -6.40
C MET A 31 6.69 6.00 -6.29
N PHE A 32 7.88 5.64 -5.81
CA PHE A 32 8.98 6.59 -5.60
C PHE A 32 10.19 6.27 -6.45
N LYS A 33 10.83 7.35 -6.92
CA LYS A 33 12.24 7.37 -7.32
C LYS A 33 12.95 8.32 -6.35
N PHE A 34 13.97 7.82 -5.67
CA PHE A 34 14.81 8.65 -4.79
C PHE A 34 15.90 9.34 -5.59
N LYS A 35 16.40 10.47 -5.08
CA LYS A 35 17.57 11.14 -5.63
C LYS A 35 18.78 10.20 -5.56
N ASP A 36 19.70 10.32 -6.51
CA ASP A 36 20.95 9.54 -6.51
C ASP A 36 21.81 9.84 -5.28
N THR A 37 21.63 11.01 -4.67
CA THR A 37 22.32 11.42 -3.44
C THR A 37 21.70 10.85 -2.16
N ALA A 38 20.53 10.22 -2.25
CA ALA A 38 19.90 9.60 -1.08
C ALA A 38 20.74 8.41 -0.60
N THR A 39 21.00 8.37 0.70
CA THR A 39 21.74 7.25 1.31
C THR A 39 20.83 6.07 1.57
N THR A 40 21.43 4.89 1.70
CA THR A 40 20.68 3.67 2.06
C THR A 40 19.93 3.87 3.38
N GLU A 41 20.55 4.52 4.35
CA GLU A 41 19.96 4.80 5.66
C GLU A 41 18.75 5.72 5.56
N GLN A 42 18.84 6.76 4.72
CA GLN A 42 17.70 7.66 4.47
C GLN A 42 16.53 6.93 3.83
N ILE A 43 16.80 6.09 2.83
CA ILE A 43 15.77 5.29 2.16
C ILE A 43 15.13 4.32 3.14
N GLN A 44 15.91 3.60 3.94
CA GLN A 44 15.39 2.68 4.96
C GLN A 44 14.54 3.41 6.00
N SER A 45 14.92 4.62 6.37
CA SER A 45 14.12 5.45 7.29
C SER A 45 12.75 5.78 6.69
N ILE A 46 12.69 6.11 5.41
CA ILE A 46 11.41 6.34 4.69
C ILE A 46 10.58 5.07 4.64
N GLU A 47 11.19 3.93 4.33
CA GLU A 47 10.49 2.63 4.31
C GLU A 47 9.82 2.33 5.66
N LYS A 48 10.56 2.48 6.75
CA LYS A 48 10.07 2.28 8.12
C LYS A 48 8.99 3.29 8.50
N HIS A 49 9.18 4.55 8.14
CA HIS A 49 8.24 5.62 8.45
C HIS A 49 6.91 5.38 7.76
N PHE A 50 6.92 5.08 6.46
CA PHE A 50 5.69 4.76 5.73
C PHE A 50 4.99 3.55 6.33
N ALA A 51 5.73 2.47 6.59
CA ALA A 51 5.19 1.26 7.20
C ALA A 51 4.61 1.48 8.61
N SER A 52 4.96 2.57 9.28
CA SER A 52 4.41 2.94 10.59
C SER A 52 3.07 3.66 10.51
N LEU A 53 2.70 4.22 9.34
CA LEU A 53 1.49 5.03 9.20
C LEU A 53 0.19 4.27 9.51
N PRO A 54 0.03 2.98 9.17
CA PRO A 54 -1.19 2.26 9.53
C PRO A 54 -1.50 2.23 11.04
N LYS A 55 -0.49 2.30 11.88
CA LYS A 55 -0.65 2.38 13.35
C LYS A 55 -1.02 3.78 13.85
N LYS A 56 -0.78 4.80 13.02
CA LYS A 56 -0.98 6.21 13.38
C LYS A 56 -2.23 6.81 12.75
N ILE A 57 -2.73 6.20 11.67
CA ILE A 57 -3.86 6.69 10.87
C ILE A 57 -4.91 5.58 10.79
N ASP A 58 -5.96 5.70 11.57
CA ASP A 58 -6.98 4.66 11.76
C ASP A 58 -7.78 4.36 10.49
N THR A 59 -7.84 5.30 9.54
CA THR A 59 -8.58 5.11 8.29
C THR A 59 -7.88 4.20 7.29
N ILE A 60 -6.60 3.87 7.50
CA ILE A 60 -5.89 2.89 6.67
C ILE A 60 -6.37 1.49 7.05
N VAL A 61 -6.99 0.78 6.10
CA VAL A 61 -7.52 -0.58 6.32
C VAL A 61 -6.65 -1.67 5.68
N GLY A 62 -5.68 -1.30 4.86
CA GLY A 62 -4.72 -2.21 4.25
C GLY A 62 -3.44 -1.50 3.83
N PHE A 63 -2.33 -2.20 3.94
CA PHE A 63 -1.02 -1.67 3.58
C PHE A 63 -0.08 -2.80 3.19
N GLU A 64 0.56 -2.63 2.06
CA GLU A 64 1.70 -3.45 1.64
C GLU A 64 2.65 -2.61 0.81
N TRP A 65 3.89 -3.02 0.69
CA TRP A 65 4.86 -2.34 -0.15
C TRP A 65 5.95 -3.28 -0.61
N GLY A 66 6.67 -2.86 -1.62
CA GLY A 66 7.81 -3.60 -2.14
C GLY A 66 8.67 -2.76 -3.06
N THR A 67 9.74 -3.36 -3.54
CA THR A 67 10.64 -2.74 -4.50
C THR A 67 10.51 -3.39 -5.87
N ASN A 68 10.82 -2.63 -6.92
CA ASN A 68 10.69 -3.09 -8.29
C ASN A 68 11.58 -4.32 -8.57
N ILE A 69 10.99 -5.35 -9.13
CA ILE A 69 11.68 -6.56 -9.58
C ILE A 69 11.44 -6.85 -11.09
N SER A 70 10.73 -5.94 -11.78
CA SER A 70 10.44 -6.11 -13.21
C SER A 70 11.72 -6.07 -14.05
N LYS A 71 11.83 -7.00 -14.96
CA LYS A 71 12.96 -7.08 -15.91
C LYS A 71 12.66 -6.39 -17.23
N GLU A 72 11.47 -5.82 -17.40
CA GLU A 72 11.05 -5.18 -18.64
C GLU A 72 11.66 -3.78 -18.83
N ASN A 73 12.24 -3.20 -17.79
CA ASN A 73 12.84 -1.87 -17.80
C ASN A 73 11.83 -0.76 -18.21
N LEU A 74 10.58 -0.90 -17.74
CA LEU A 74 9.49 0.03 -18.03
C LEU A 74 9.04 0.80 -16.78
N ASN A 75 9.82 0.74 -15.70
CA ASN A 75 9.47 1.34 -14.42
C ASN A 75 9.87 2.81 -14.28
N GLU A 76 10.39 3.45 -15.32
CA GLU A 76 10.72 4.90 -15.34
C GLU A 76 11.62 5.34 -14.16
N GLY A 77 12.49 4.45 -13.69
CA GLY A 77 13.37 4.69 -12.55
C GLY A 77 12.69 4.60 -11.18
N LEU A 78 11.40 4.29 -11.14
CA LEU A 78 10.66 4.07 -9.89
C LEU A 78 11.11 2.76 -9.25
N THR A 79 11.50 2.80 -7.98
CA THR A 79 12.06 1.65 -7.27
C THR A 79 11.16 1.11 -6.17
N HIS A 80 10.29 1.94 -5.61
CA HIS A 80 9.43 1.61 -4.49
C HIS A 80 7.97 1.75 -4.88
N CYS A 81 7.15 0.81 -4.46
CA CYS A 81 5.70 0.84 -4.65
C CYS A 81 5.02 0.57 -3.32
N PHE A 82 4.16 1.47 -2.90
CA PHE A 82 3.36 1.37 -1.68
C PHE A 82 1.89 1.28 -2.06
N PHE A 83 1.19 0.32 -1.50
CA PHE A 83 -0.20 0.02 -1.78
C PHE A 83 -1.00 0.22 -0.49
N VAL A 84 -1.77 1.31 -0.44
CA VAL A 84 -2.51 1.73 0.75
C VAL A 84 -4.00 1.63 0.45
N SER A 85 -4.78 1.08 1.35
CA SER A 85 -6.20 0.88 1.15
C SER A 85 -7.03 1.63 2.17
N PHE A 86 -8.13 2.18 1.69
CA PHE A 86 -9.12 2.91 2.49
C PHE A 86 -10.51 2.35 2.23
N LYS A 87 -11.39 2.48 3.20
CA LYS A 87 -12.77 2.01 3.11
C LYS A 87 -13.58 2.77 2.06
N ASN A 88 -13.31 4.09 1.90
CA ASN A 88 -14.03 4.98 0.99
C ASN A 88 -13.16 6.19 0.62
N GLN A 89 -13.64 7.01 -0.30
CA GLN A 89 -12.96 8.22 -0.75
C GLN A 89 -12.78 9.24 0.39
N GLN A 90 -13.75 9.38 1.27
CA GLN A 90 -13.68 10.31 2.39
C GLN A 90 -12.50 10.01 3.31
N ASP A 91 -12.24 8.73 3.57
CA ASP A 91 -11.12 8.29 4.40
C ASP A 91 -9.77 8.56 3.72
N LEU A 92 -9.67 8.37 2.40
CA LEU A 92 -8.49 8.77 1.64
C LEU A 92 -8.28 10.29 1.68
N ASP A 93 -9.35 11.07 1.52
CA ASP A 93 -9.25 12.53 1.55
C ASP A 93 -8.76 13.05 2.92
N ALA A 94 -9.10 12.36 4.00
CA ALA A 94 -8.64 12.69 5.35
C ALA A 94 -7.17 12.31 5.60
N TYR A 95 -6.63 11.39 4.82
CA TYR A 95 -5.25 10.90 4.93
C TYR A 95 -4.22 11.97 4.60
N GLY A 96 -4.40 12.69 3.50
CA GLY A 96 -3.45 13.73 3.05
C GLY A 96 -3.13 14.78 4.12
N PRO A 97 -4.13 15.46 4.72
CA PRO A 97 -3.89 16.48 5.74
C PRO A 97 -3.59 15.92 7.14
N HIS A 98 -3.67 14.60 7.35
CA HIS A 98 -3.39 14.00 8.66
C HIS A 98 -1.98 14.35 9.13
N PRO A 99 -1.79 14.76 10.41
CA PRO A 99 -0.46 15.17 10.91
C PRO A 99 0.62 14.10 10.74
N ALA A 100 0.28 12.83 10.90
CA ALA A 100 1.24 11.74 10.73
C ALA A 100 1.70 11.62 9.26
N HIS A 101 0.79 11.82 8.29
CA HIS A 101 1.13 11.84 6.87
C HIS A 101 2.00 13.06 6.54
N GLN A 102 1.68 14.23 7.08
CA GLN A 102 2.46 15.44 6.87
C GLN A 102 3.90 15.30 7.42
N ALA A 103 4.07 14.66 8.57
CA ALA A 103 5.40 14.38 9.13
C ALA A 103 6.21 13.45 8.21
N PHE A 104 5.56 12.43 7.64
CA PHE A 104 6.17 11.54 6.66
C PHE A 104 6.61 12.30 5.40
N VAL A 105 5.72 13.11 4.83
CA VAL A 105 6.03 13.91 3.62
C VAL A 105 7.21 14.84 3.87
N LYS A 106 7.30 15.45 5.05
CA LYS A 106 8.42 16.33 5.44
C LYS A 106 9.77 15.58 5.41
N GLU A 107 9.80 14.35 5.86
CA GLU A 107 11.03 13.52 5.82
C GLU A 107 11.36 13.09 4.38
N LEU A 108 10.34 12.78 3.58
CA LEU A 108 10.50 12.27 2.22
C LEU A 108 11.02 13.34 1.23
N LYS A 109 10.46 14.55 1.29
CA LYS A 109 10.72 15.60 0.29
C LYS A 109 12.21 15.84 -0.01
N PRO A 110 13.13 15.92 0.95
CA PRO A 110 14.53 16.21 0.67
C PRO A 110 15.24 15.17 -0.20
N ILE A 111 14.77 13.92 -0.18
CA ILE A 111 15.43 12.80 -0.89
C ILE A 111 14.60 12.24 -2.05
N LEU A 112 13.43 12.80 -2.30
CA LEU A 112 12.54 12.36 -3.38
C LEU A 112 12.91 13.05 -4.70
N ASP A 113 13.11 12.25 -5.77
CA ASP A 113 13.29 12.73 -7.13
C ASP A 113 11.93 12.75 -7.88
N LYS A 114 11.19 11.63 -7.82
CA LYS A 114 9.93 11.50 -8.56
C LYS A 114 8.92 10.70 -7.72
N VAL A 115 7.67 11.13 -7.77
CA VAL A 115 6.54 10.40 -7.20
C VAL A 115 5.45 10.25 -8.24
N VAL A 116 4.84 9.06 -8.28
CA VAL A 116 3.65 8.77 -9.07
C VAL A 116 2.58 8.25 -8.14
N VAL A 117 1.39 8.82 -8.23
CA VAL A 117 0.23 8.42 -7.43
C VAL A 117 -0.92 8.06 -8.35
N VAL A 118 -1.51 6.90 -8.13
CA VAL A 118 -2.73 6.47 -8.81
C VAL A 118 -3.72 6.00 -7.76
N ASP A 119 -4.92 6.54 -7.79
CA ASP A 119 -6.02 6.14 -6.92
C ASP A 119 -7.13 5.50 -7.74
N TYR A 120 -7.72 4.43 -7.22
CA TYR A 120 -8.86 3.78 -7.88
C TYR A 120 -9.76 3.09 -6.87
N VAL A 121 -11.00 2.89 -7.28
CA VAL A 121 -11.94 2.04 -6.56
C VAL A 121 -11.86 0.62 -7.14
N ALA A 122 -11.61 -0.36 -6.29
CA ALA A 122 -11.50 -1.75 -6.71
C ALA A 122 -12.84 -2.25 -7.30
N LYS A 123 -12.78 -2.84 -8.50
CA LYS A 123 -13.94 -3.35 -9.25
C LYS A 123 -14.10 -4.85 -9.12
#